data_878559d765a9f2d94c5a37e8241f6007
#
_entry.id   878559d765a9f2d94c5a37e8241f6007
#
_cell.length_a   1.000
_cell.length_b   1.000
_cell.length_c   1.000
_cell.angle_alpha   90.00
_cell.angle_beta   90.00
_cell.angle_gamma   90.00
#
_symmetry.space_group_name_H-M   'P 1'
#
loop_
_entity.id
_entity.type
_entity.pdbx_description
1 polymer ?
#
loop_
_entity_poly.entity_id
_entity_poly.type
_entity_poly.pdbx_seq_one_letter_code
_entity_poly.pdbx_strand_id
1 'polypeptide(L)'
;MVINIEYYTITTLPTKLKEWAFDLLKSNMENLYKGSNLGWNSKQKRQEMNDKDCKYLIASNNEKPIGFAMFQFTWEETMADDDKEIEVIYCYEIQLAEEARRKGLGTFLMRTLENIGKNWKMNKVMLTTFKKNKLAMDFYINRLGYQIDEISPSEVLLPKEAKDYDYEILSIKL
;
A
#
# COMPACT_ATOMS: atom_id res chain seq x y z
N MET A 1 -12.99 21.60 1.99
CA MET A 1 -11.72 21.21 1.34
C MET A 1 -12.09 20.48 0.05
N VAL A 2 -11.68 21.00 -1.10
CA VAL A 2 -11.89 20.35 -2.39
C VAL A 2 -10.61 19.53 -2.67
N ILE A 3 -10.75 18.20 -2.74
CA ILE A 3 -9.63 17.30 -3.01
C ILE A 3 -9.73 16.87 -4.47
N ASN A 4 -8.65 17.08 -5.21
CA ASN A 4 -8.45 16.56 -6.56
C ASN A 4 -7.62 15.27 -6.47
N ILE A 5 -8.04 14.24 -7.22
CA ILE A 5 -7.28 12.98 -7.35
C ILE A 5 -6.86 12.83 -8.80
N GLU A 6 -5.58 12.69 -9.03
CA GLU A 6 -5.00 12.50 -10.35
C GLU A 6 -4.29 11.15 -10.42
N TYR A 7 -4.49 10.46 -11.54
CA TYR A 7 -3.84 9.19 -11.84
C TYR A 7 -2.60 9.41 -12.70
N TYR A 8 -1.52 8.70 -12.34
CA TYR A 8 -0.27 8.70 -13.10
C TYR A 8 0.28 7.28 -13.23
N THR A 9 0.92 7.01 -14.36
CA THR A 9 1.91 5.93 -14.49
C THR A 9 3.27 6.48 -14.08
N ILE A 10 4.26 5.60 -13.87
CA ILE A 10 5.61 6.06 -13.54
C ILE A 10 6.23 6.96 -14.62
N THR A 11 5.83 6.76 -15.87
CA THR A 11 6.31 7.56 -17.02
C THR A 11 5.66 8.92 -17.12
N THR A 12 4.43 9.08 -16.62
CA THR A 12 3.67 10.35 -16.67
C THR A 12 3.75 11.13 -15.35
N LEU A 13 4.20 10.52 -14.27
CA LEU A 13 4.33 11.17 -12.97
C LEU A 13 5.44 12.23 -13.01
N PRO A 14 5.13 13.53 -12.78
CA PRO A 14 6.12 14.60 -12.79
C PRO A 14 7.23 14.36 -11.76
N THR A 15 8.47 14.70 -12.12
CA THR A 15 9.64 14.52 -11.24
C THR A 15 9.44 15.16 -9.86
N LYS A 16 8.85 16.35 -9.80
CA LYS A 16 8.54 17.03 -8.53
C LYS A 16 7.62 16.19 -7.63
N LEU A 17 6.62 15.52 -8.21
CA LEU A 17 5.72 14.65 -7.45
C LEU A 17 6.40 13.34 -7.03
N LYS A 18 7.32 12.80 -7.83
CA LYS A 18 8.14 11.64 -7.44
C LYS A 18 8.97 11.95 -6.21
N GLU A 19 9.69 13.07 -6.22
CA GLU A 19 10.50 13.50 -5.08
C GLU A 19 9.62 13.78 -3.84
N TRP A 20 8.52 14.49 -4.01
CA TRP A 20 7.57 14.76 -2.95
C TRP A 20 7.02 13.46 -2.32
N ALA A 21 6.62 12.49 -3.15
CA ALA A 21 6.09 11.21 -2.66
C ALA A 21 7.15 10.43 -1.89
N PHE A 22 8.40 10.41 -2.37
CA PHE A 22 9.51 9.80 -1.65
C PHE A 22 9.78 10.47 -0.30
N ASP A 23 9.82 11.80 -0.27
CA ASP A 23 10.09 12.55 0.97
C ASP A 23 8.96 12.35 1.99
N LEU A 24 7.71 12.31 1.55
CA LEU A 24 6.57 12.01 2.41
C LEU A 24 6.65 10.58 2.98
N LEU A 25 6.94 9.58 2.14
CA LEU A 25 7.13 8.21 2.56
C LEU A 25 8.27 8.11 3.59
N LYS A 26 9.41 8.70 3.29
CA LYS A 26 10.56 8.72 4.18
C LYS A 26 10.20 9.34 5.54
N SER A 27 9.58 10.51 5.52
CA SER A 27 9.17 11.21 6.75
C SER A 27 8.23 10.36 7.61
N ASN A 28 7.29 9.64 6.99
CA ASN A 28 6.30 8.85 7.71
C ASN A 28 6.81 7.49 8.18
N MET A 29 7.71 6.86 7.42
CA MET A 29 7.99 5.43 7.55
C MET A 29 9.43 5.08 7.93
N GLU A 30 10.41 5.97 7.75
CA GLU A 30 11.83 5.65 7.97
C GLU A 30 12.09 5.06 9.36
N ASN A 31 11.49 5.62 10.40
CA ASN A 31 11.67 5.13 11.76
C ASN A 31 11.05 3.74 11.99
N LEU A 32 9.90 3.48 11.38
CA LEU A 32 9.28 2.15 11.43
C LEU A 32 10.15 1.10 10.75
N TYR A 33 10.68 1.42 9.57
CA TYR A 33 11.61 0.55 8.84
C TYR A 33 12.90 0.28 9.62
N LYS A 34 13.52 1.33 10.19
CA LYS A 34 14.74 1.19 11.02
C LYS A 34 14.51 0.31 12.25
N GLY A 35 13.31 0.32 12.79
CA GLY A 35 12.92 -0.54 13.91
C GLY A 35 12.38 -1.93 13.50
N SER A 36 12.49 -2.30 12.24
CA SER A 36 12.05 -3.57 11.66
C SER A 36 13.22 -4.42 11.16
N ASN A 37 12.94 -5.69 10.85
CA ASN A 37 13.93 -6.59 10.26
C ASN A 37 14.32 -6.20 8.82
N LEU A 38 13.50 -5.39 8.13
CA LEU A 38 13.76 -4.93 6.77
C LEU A 38 14.79 -3.80 6.71
N GLY A 39 14.88 -2.97 7.77
CA GLY A 39 15.72 -1.78 7.77
C GLY A 39 15.26 -0.71 6.76
N TRP A 40 15.96 0.42 6.72
CA TRP A 40 15.70 1.49 5.76
C TRP A 40 16.86 1.65 4.77
N ASN A 41 16.55 1.56 3.49
CA ASN A 41 17.48 1.84 2.40
C ASN A 41 16.83 2.79 1.38
N SER A 42 17.26 4.06 1.41
CA SER A 42 16.71 5.11 0.52
C SER A 42 16.89 4.81 -0.96
N LYS A 43 18.03 4.21 -1.36
CA LYS A 43 18.29 3.87 -2.77
C LYS A 43 17.35 2.77 -3.24
N GLN A 44 17.22 1.71 -2.46
CA GLN A 44 16.30 0.60 -2.77
C GLN A 44 14.86 1.10 -2.82
N LYS A 45 14.43 1.91 -1.85
CA LYS A 45 13.06 2.45 -1.82
C LYS A 45 12.76 3.33 -3.03
N ARG A 46 13.72 4.16 -3.48
CA ARG A 46 13.57 4.92 -4.72
C ARG A 46 13.47 4.02 -5.95
N GLN A 47 14.20 2.91 -6.00
CA GLN A 47 14.09 1.94 -7.09
C GLN A 47 12.71 1.29 -7.12
N GLU A 48 12.20 0.84 -5.97
CA GLU A 48 10.85 0.27 -5.84
C GLU A 48 9.78 1.27 -6.30
N MET A 49 9.87 2.52 -5.86
CA MET A 49 8.92 3.58 -6.24
C MET A 49 9.01 4.01 -7.71
N ASN A 50 10.11 3.70 -8.40
CA ASN A 50 10.30 3.99 -9.82
C ASN A 50 10.15 2.74 -10.72
N ASP A 51 9.65 1.64 -10.17
CA ASP A 51 9.37 0.45 -10.97
C ASP A 51 8.41 0.78 -12.12
N LYS A 52 8.65 0.15 -13.28
CA LYS A 52 7.88 0.41 -14.53
C LYS A 52 6.39 0.14 -14.42
N ASP A 53 6.01 -0.77 -13.54
CA ASP A 53 4.62 -1.20 -13.35
C ASP A 53 3.88 -0.39 -12.28
N CYS A 54 4.59 0.52 -11.57
CA CYS A 54 4.00 1.39 -10.57
C CYS A 54 3.01 2.40 -11.17
N LYS A 55 1.88 2.51 -10.51
CA LYS A 55 0.80 3.46 -10.76
C LYS A 55 0.55 4.27 -9.50
N TYR A 56 0.17 5.52 -9.68
CA TYR A 56 -0.02 6.48 -8.60
C TYR A 56 -1.39 7.12 -8.66
N LEU A 57 -2.02 7.26 -7.50
CA LEU A 57 -3.09 8.22 -7.27
C LEU A 57 -2.50 9.33 -6.40
N ILE A 58 -2.47 10.55 -6.89
CA ILE A 58 -2.01 11.72 -6.15
C ILE A 58 -3.22 12.53 -5.71
N ALA A 59 -3.33 12.76 -4.41
CA ALA A 59 -4.36 13.63 -3.83
C ALA A 59 -3.79 15.01 -3.56
N SER A 60 -4.46 16.04 -4.07
CA SER A 60 -4.08 17.44 -3.90
C SER A 60 -5.22 18.29 -3.37
N ASN A 61 -4.89 19.31 -2.58
CA ASN A 61 -5.80 20.37 -2.15
C ASN A 61 -5.23 21.72 -2.61
N ASN A 62 -5.97 22.45 -3.45
CA ASN A 62 -5.50 23.69 -4.06
C ASN A 62 -4.09 23.52 -4.67
N GLU A 63 -3.94 22.52 -5.55
CA GLU A 63 -2.68 22.17 -6.24
C GLU A 63 -1.54 21.70 -5.33
N LYS A 64 -1.69 21.75 -3.99
CA LYS A 64 -0.71 21.22 -3.05
C LYS A 64 -0.97 19.72 -2.87
N PRO A 65 0.02 18.84 -3.15
CA PRO A 65 -0.14 17.41 -2.90
C PRO A 65 -0.18 17.15 -1.39
N ILE A 66 -1.11 16.29 -0.96
CA ILE A 66 -1.38 16.00 0.46
C ILE A 66 -1.43 14.50 0.78
N GLY A 67 -1.39 13.65 -0.23
CA GLY A 67 -1.37 12.21 -0.06
C GLY A 67 -1.22 11.48 -1.38
N PHE A 68 -0.82 10.22 -1.31
CA PHE A 68 -0.78 9.36 -2.49
C PHE A 68 -1.02 7.90 -2.15
N ALA A 69 -1.45 7.14 -3.15
CA ALA A 69 -1.40 5.68 -3.15
C ALA A 69 -0.53 5.22 -4.33
N MET A 70 0.39 4.29 -4.09
CA MET A 70 1.21 3.63 -5.10
C MET A 70 0.82 2.16 -5.17
N PHE A 71 0.51 1.67 -6.36
CA PHE A 71 0.01 0.32 -6.55
C PHE A 71 0.45 -0.27 -7.89
N GLN A 72 0.32 -1.58 -8.00
CA GLN A 72 0.51 -2.33 -9.25
C GLN A 72 -0.63 -3.30 -9.46
N PHE A 73 -0.92 -3.63 -10.72
CA PHE A 73 -1.62 -4.85 -11.10
C PHE A 73 -0.58 -5.96 -11.17
N THR A 74 -0.78 -7.03 -10.45
CA THR A 74 0.18 -8.13 -10.37
C THR A 74 -0.54 -9.47 -10.17
N TRP A 75 0.25 -10.52 -10.08
CA TRP A 75 -0.21 -11.87 -9.80
C TRP A 75 0.30 -12.26 -8.42
N GLU A 76 -0.53 -12.96 -7.66
CA GLU A 76 -0.17 -13.49 -6.34
C GLU A 76 -0.60 -14.93 -6.21
N GLU A 77 0.20 -15.68 -5.46
CA GLU A 77 -0.09 -17.06 -5.12
C GLU A 77 -1.35 -17.16 -4.22
N THR A 78 -1.93 -18.34 -4.21
CA THR A 78 -2.99 -18.72 -3.27
C THR A 78 -2.56 -19.97 -2.51
N MET A 79 -3.26 -20.31 -1.43
CA MET A 79 -3.04 -21.57 -0.71
C MET A 79 -3.75 -22.77 -1.36
N ALA A 80 -4.34 -22.60 -2.55
CA ALA A 80 -4.92 -23.70 -3.31
C ALA A 80 -3.81 -24.61 -3.90
N ASP A 81 -4.01 -25.93 -3.87
CA ASP A 81 -3.06 -26.94 -4.34
C ASP A 81 -2.97 -27.02 -5.88
N ASP A 82 -3.25 -25.93 -6.59
CA ASP A 82 -3.32 -25.94 -8.06
C ASP A 82 -2.24 -25.10 -8.74
N ASP A 83 -1.25 -24.61 -7.97
CA ASP A 83 -0.15 -23.73 -8.43
C ASP A 83 -0.60 -22.53 -9.28
N LYS A 84 -1.84 -22.10 -9.11
CA LYS A 84 -2.40 -20.96 -9.82
C LYS A 84 -2.19 -19.66 -9.06
N GLU A 85 -1.76 -18.67 -9.82
CA GLU A 85 -1.74 -17.29 -9.36
C GLU A 85 -3.08 -16.61 -9.68
N ILE A 86 -3.45 -15.64 -8.89
CA ILE A 86 -4.62 -14.79 -9.12
C ILE A 86 -4.21 -13.35 -9.37
N GLU A 87 -5.00 -12.67 -10.19
CA GLU A 87 -4.81 -11.24 -10.50
C GLU A 87 -5.26 -10.37 -9.34
N VAL A 88 -4.38 -9.50 -8.87
CA VAL A 88 -4.63 -8.62 -7.73
C VAL A 88 -4.17 -7.19 -8.00
N ILE A 89 -4.72 -6.23 -7.26
CA ILE A 89 -4.09 -4.94 -7.03
C ILE A 89 -3.25 -5.06 -5.76
N TYR A 90 -1.96 -4.81 -5.85
CA TYR A 90 -1.10 -4.68 -4.69
C TYR A 90 -0.83 -3.21 -4.39
N CYS A 91 -1.34 -2.73 -3.26
CA CYS A 91 -1.08 -1.39 -2.75
C CYS A 91 0.24 -1.41 -1.97
N TYR A 92 1.32 -0.95 -2.59
CA TYR A 92 2.64 -0.92 -1.96
C TYR A 92 2.78 0.21 -0.96
N GLU A 93 2.20 1.37 -1.26
CA GLU A 93 2.27 2.53 -0.37
C GLU A 93 0.95 3.30 -0.38
N ILE A 94 0.53 3.73 0.79
CA ILE A 94 -0.44 4.80 0.97
C ILE A 94 0.07 5.74 2.04
N GLN A 95 0.33 6.99 1.65
CA GLN A 95 0.95 7.97 2.52
C GLN A 95 0.15 9.27 2.51
N LEU A 96 -0.09 9.81 3.68
CA LEU A 96 -0.81 11.09 3.86
C LEU A 96 0.06 12.08 4.63
N ALA A 97 0.07 13.32 4.17
CA ALA A 97 0.57 14.43 4.95
C ALA A 97 -0.22 14.57 6.25
N GLU A 98 0.40 15.06 7.31
CA GLU A 98 -0.21 15.13 8.65
C GLU A 98 -1.55 15.89 8.62
N GLU A 99 -1.60 17.00 7.91
CA GLU A 99 -2.80 17.83 7.77
C GLU A 99 -3.96 17.14 7.04
N ALA A 100 -3.68 16.06 6.28
CA ALA A 100 -4.69 15.30 5.53
C ALA A 100 -5.24 14.09 6.30
N ARG A 101 -4.61 13.72 7.41
CA ARG A 101 -4.99 12.54 8.20
C ARG A 101 -6.32 12.74 8.94
N ARG A 102 -7.00 11.64 9.24
CA ARG A 102 -8.27 11.59 9.98
C ARG A 102 -9.41 12.41 9.37
N LYS A 103 -9.34 12.71 8.07
CA LYS A 103 -10.34 13.42 7.28
C LYS A 103 -10.99 12.57 6.19
N GLY A 104 -10.84 11.25 6.26
CA GLY A 104 -11.43 10.31 5.30
C GLY A 104 -10.61 10.05 4.03
N LEU A 105 -9.52 10.79 3.78
CA LEU A 105 -8.74 10.67 2.53
C LEU A 105 -8.15 9.26 2.34
N GLY A 106 -7.61 8.65 3.39
CA GLY A 106 -7.09 7.28 3.31
C GLY A 106 -8.16 6.27 2.92
N THR A 107 -9.34 6.37 3.52
CA THR A 107 -10.51 5.55 3.17
C THR A 107 -10.90 5.77 1.71
N PHE A 108 -10.93 7.01 1.26
CA PHE A 108 -11.27 7.34 -0.13
C PHE A 108 -10.27 6.73 -1.12
N LEU A 109 -8.98 6.86 -0.88
CA LEU A 109 -7.94 6.27 -1.74
C LEU A 109 -8.06 4.75 -1.81
N MET A 110 -8.23 4.06 -0.67
CA MET A 110 -8.37 2.60 -0.66
C MET A 110 -9.64 2.14 -1.37
N ARG A 111 -10.79 2.80 -1.15
CA ARG A 111 -12.03 2.50 -1.87
C ARG A 111 -11.91 2.78 -3.37
N THR A 112 -11.11 3.76 -3.76
CA THR A 112 -10.79 4.00 -5.18
C THR A 112 -10.01 2.83 -5.78
N LEU A 113 -9.01 2.29 -5.07
CA LEU A 113 -8.29 1.09 -5.53
C LEU A 113 -9.21 -0.13 -5.64
N GLU A 114 -10.11 -0.34 -4.67
CA GLU A 114 -11.10 -1.42 -4.74
C GLU A 114 -12.03 -1.27 -5.95
N ASN A 115 -12.49 -0.06 -6.25
CA ASN A 115 -13.31 0.20 -7.43
C ASN A 115 -12.53 -0.01 -8.73
N ILE A 116 -11.27 0.41 -8.80
CA ILE A 116 -10.39 0.11 -9.93
C ILE A 116 -10.26 -1.40 -10.09
N GLY A 117 -10.01 -2.13 -9.01
CA GLY A 117 -9.90 -3.58 -9.03
C GLY A 117 -11.16 -4.26 -9.55
N LYS A 118 -12.34 -3.86 -9.08
CA LYS A 118 -13.63 -4.38 -9.58
C LYS A 118 -13.80 -4.13 -11.07
N ASN A 119 -13.49 -2.93 -11.54
CA ASN A 119 -13.63 -2.56 -12.96
C ASN A 119 -12.70 -3.39 -13.86
N TRP A 120 -11.52 -3.75 -13.35
CA TRP A 120 -10.53 -4.57 -14.06
C TRP A 120 -10.62 -6.06 -13.71
N LYS A 121 -11.66 -6.48 -12.96
CA LYS A 121 -11.93 -7.88 -12.58
C LYS A 121 -10.79 -8.53 -11.82
N MET A 122 -10.09 -7.75 -10.99
CA MET A 122 -9.11 -8.28 -10.06
C MET A 122 -9.80 -9.06 -8.92
N ASN A 123 -9.12 -10.04 -8.36
CA ASN A 123 -9.67 -10.89 -7.30
C ASN A 123 -9.64 -10.22 -5.93
N LYS A 124 -8.54 -9.51 -5.64
CA LYS A 124 -8.28 -8.89 -4.33
C LYS A 124 -7.59 -7.53 -4.48
N VAL A 125 -7.72 -6.68 -3.47
CA VAL A 125 -6.73 -5.64 -3.16
C VAL A 125 -5.92 -6.14 -1.98
N MET A 126 -4.58 -6.08 -2.10
CA MET A 126 -3.64 -6.57 -1.11
C MET A 126 -2.67 -5.47 -0.68
N LEU A 127 -2.12 -5.60 0.50
CA LEU A 127 -1.10 -4.71 1.04
C LEU A 127 -0.28 -5.42 2.13
N THR A 128 0.89 -4.86 2.43
CA THR A 128 1.72 -5.29 3.57
C THR A 128 1.78 -4.17 4.61
N THR A 129 1.65 -4.50 5.87
CA THR A 129 1.78 -3.54 6.97
C THR A 129 2.55 -4.11 8.14
N PHE A 130 3.35 -3.28 8.81
CA PHE A 130 4.07 -3.69 10.02
C PHE A 130 3.10 -3.97 11.18
N LYS A 131 3.31 -5.06 11.89
CA LYS A 131 2.56 -5.42 13.11
C LYS A 131 2.65 -4.33 14.19
N LYS A 132 3.78 -3.60 14.23
CA LYS A 132 4.01 -2.48 15.15
C LYS A 132 3.21 -1.23 14.78
N ASN A 133 2.80 -1.08 13.51
CA ASN A 133 1.99 0.06 13.06
C ASN A 133 0.52 -0.15 13.43
N LYS A 134 0.20 -0.03 14.72
CA LYS A 134 -1.14 -0.29 15.25
C LYS A 134 -2.23 0.60 14.63
N LEU A 135 -1.88 1.83 14.26
CA LEU A 135 -2.83 2.74 13.61
C LEU A 135 -3.19 2.25 12.20
N ALA A 136 -2.22 1.78 11.43
CA ALA A 136 -2.46 1.20 10.12
C ALA A 136 -3.23 -0.12 10.22
N MET A 137 -2.85 -1.01 11.15
CA MET A 137 -3.57 -2.27 11.39
C MET A 137 -5.05 -2.02 11.73
N ASP A 138 -5.33 -1.08 12.66
CA ASP A 138 -6.71 -0.69 13.01
C ASP A 138 -7.46 -0.12 11.80
N PHE A 139 -6.81 0.74 11.04
CA PHE A 139 -7.39 1.35 9.85
C PHE A 139 -7.80 0.31 8.82
N TYR A 140 -6.92 -0.62 8.46
CA TYR A 140 -7.23 -1.63 7.44
C TYR A 140 -8.22 -2.66 7.95
N ILE A 141 -8.02 -3.23 9.14
CA ILE A 141 -8.84 -4.33 9.63
C ILE A 141 -10.19 -3.83 10.14
N ASN A 142 -10.19 -2.91 11.09
CA ASN A 142 -11.42 -2.52 11.79
C ASN A 142 -12.27 -1.50 11.03
N ARG A 143 -11.63 -0.59 10.27
CA ARG A 143 -12.38 0.45 9.55
C ARG A 143 -12.68 0.09 8.11
N LEU A 144 -11.76 -0.60 7.41
CA LEU A 144 -11.94 -0.93 6.00
C LEU A 144 -12.41 -2.36 5.76
N GLY A 145 -12.27 -3.25 6.74
CA GLY A 145 -12.72 -4.64 6.66
C GLY A 145 -11.74 -5.57 5.95
N TYR A 146 -10.47 -5.18 5.83
CA TYR A 146 -9.41 -6.07 5.36
C TYR A 146 -9.19 -7.20 6.35
N GLN A 147 -8.76 -8.34 5.86
CA GLN A 147 -8.41 -9.51 6.67
C GLN A 147 -6.95 -9.88 6.46
N ILE A 148 -6.37 -10.61 7.40
CA ILE A 148 -5.07 -11.25 7.19
C ILE A 148 -5.23 -12.20 6.00
N ASP A 149 -4.37 -12.05 4.99
CA ASP A 149 -4.45 -12.86 3.77
C ASP A 149 -3.92 -14.27 4.03
N GLU A 150 -4.45 -15.24 3.29
CA GLU A 150 -4.07 -16.66 3.38
C GLU A 150 -2.58 -16.92 3.16
N ILE A 151 -1.87 -16.03 2.43
CA ILE A 151 -0.42 -16.12 2.22
C ILE A 151 0.40 -15.30 3.23
N SER A 152 -0.24 -14.67 4.23
CA SER A 152 0.49 -13.94 5.26
C SER A 152 1.36 -14.88 6.11
N PRO A 153 2.55 -14.46 6.55
CA PRO A 153 3.42 -15.31 7.37
C PRO A 153 2.73 -15.94 8.58
N SER A 154 1.80 -15.22 9.22
CA SER A 154 1.04 -15.76 10.37
C SER A 154 0.07 -16.89 10.01
N GLU A 155 -0.35 -16.99 8.74
CA GLU A 155 -1.26 -18.04 8.26
C GLU A 155 -0.51 -19.25 7.69
N VAL A 156 0.62 -19.02 7.01
CA VAL A 156 1.34 -20.10 6.30
C VAL A 156 2.46 -20.75 7.11
N LEU A 157 2.97 -20.09 8.14
CA LEU A 157 4.09 -20.57 8.94
C LEU A 157 3.64 -21.06 10.31
N LEU A 158 4.41 -21.98 10.90
CA LEU A 158 4.21 -22.33 12.29
C LEU A 158 4.40 -21.12 13.21
N PRO A 159 3.67 -21.02 14.34
CA PRO A 159 3.75 -19.87 15.23
C PRO A 159 5.16 -19.50 15.69
N LYS A 160 6.08 -20.49 15.77
CA LYS A 160 7.47 -20.28 16.12
C LYS A 160 8.24 -19.53 15.03
N GLU A 161 7.97 -19.84 13.77
CA GLU A 161 8.60 -19.24 12.60
C GLU A 161 7.97 -17.88 12.25
N ALA A 162 6.64 -17.78 12.37
CA ALA A 162 5.89 -16.56 12.11
C ALA A 162 6.31 -15.38 13.02
N LYS A 163 6.94 -15.64 14.17
CA LYS A 163 7.48 -14.62 15.07
C LYS A 163 8.63 -13.80 14.48
N ASP A 164 9.35 -14.37 13.51
CA ASP A 164 10.48 -13.71 12.86
C ASP A 164 10.02 -12.69 11.82
N TYR A 165 8.73 -12.67 11.50
CA TYR A 165 8.12 -11.72 10.58
C TYR A 165 7.38 -10.63 11.35
N ASP A 166 7.82 -9.40 11.17
CA ASP A 166 7.27 -8.21 11.85
C ASP A 166 6.18 -7.49 11.07
N TYR A 167 5.65 -8.13 10.02
CA TYR A 167 4.58 -7.64 9.16
C TYR A 167 3.47 -8.67 8.94
N GLU A 168 2.34 -8.19 8.45
CA GLU A 168 1.24 -9.01 7.91
C GLU A 168 0.91 -8.57 6.48
N ILE A 169 0.47 -9.54 5.68
CA ILE A 169 -0.17 -9.29 4.39
C ILE A 169 -1.67 -9.25 4.63
N LEU A 170 -2.31 -8.16 4.22
CA LEU A 170 -3.75 -7.96 4.36
C LEU A 170 -4.40 -7.91 3.00
N SER A 171 -5.64 -8.38 2.91
CA SER A 171 -6.42 -8.32 1.68
C SER A 171 -7.90 -8.11 1.89
N ILE A 172 -8.56 -7.64 0.84
CA ILE A 172 -10.02 -7.63 0.72
C ILE A 172 -10.40 -8.22 -0.64
N LYS A 173 -11.35 -9.15 -0.65
CA LYS A 173 -11.92 -9.72 -1.90
C LYS A 173 -12.79 -8.67 -2.59
N LEU A 174 -12.78 -8.65 -3.91
CA LEU A 174 -13.49 -7.69 -4.74
C LEU A 174 -14.79 -8.23 -5.35
#